data_b965e57a6074609f7d715bd890fb791b
#
_entry.id   b965e57a6074609f7d715bd890fb791b
#
_cell.length_a   1.000
_cell.length_b   1.000
_cell.length_c   1.000
_cell.angle_alpha   90.00
_cell.angle_beta   90.00
_cell.angle_gamma   90.00
#
_symmetry.space_group_name_H-M   'P 1'
#
loop_
_entity.id
_entity.type
_entity.pdbx_description
1 polymer ?
#
loop_
_entity_poly.entity_id
_entity_poly.type
_entity_poly.pdbx_seq_one_letter_code
_entity_poly.pdbx_strand_id
1 'polypeptide(L)'
;MKISDAPVTPDEVEQGTPEWLQLRCGKVTASRVADVVARTKTGWGAGRSTYMGQLIAERLTGKPMETFKSAAMEWGTVHEAEAREAYAKHTGFNVDEVGFVDHPEIANSGASPDGLVGKKGLVEIKCPNTITHVETILTDGGCGKYYTQIQWQLACTKREVCDFVSYDPRLPEAMRLYVKTIPFDYGYAKELERYVTEFLAELDAKVSALQNKYAA
;
A
#
# COMPACT_ATOMS: atom_id res chain seq x y z
N MET A 1 20.05 -29.49 -9.55
CA MET A 1 19.27 -28.26 -9.70
C MET A 1 20.09 -27.16 -9.03
N LYS A 2 20.75 -26.29 -9.80
CA LYS A 2 21.57 -25.19 -9.27
C LYS A 2 20.61 -24.10 -8.83
N ILE A 3 20.55 -23.84 -7.53
CA ILE A 3 19.91 -22.63 -6.97
C ILE A 3 20.75 -21.47 -7.46
N SER A 4 20.13 -20.53 -8.16
CA SER A 4 20.78 -19.31 -8.62
C SER A 4 21.12 -18.45 -7.39
N ASP A 5 22.41 -18.20 -7.15
CA ASP A 5 22.92 -17.30 -6.09
C ASP A 5 22.77 -15.81 -6.44
N ALA A 6 21.85 -15.44 -7.34
CA ALA A 6 21.54 -14.04 -7.62
C ALA A 6 20.81 -13.44 -6.41
N PRO A 7 21.17 -12.25 -5.94
CA PRO A 7 20.43 -11.59 -4.87
C PRO A 7 18.99 -11.33 -5.33
N VAL A 8 18.02 -11.81 -4.52
CA VAL A 8 16.59 -11.57 -4.77
C VAL A 8 16.32 -10.07 -4.66
N THR A 9 15.71 -9.50 -5.70
CA THR A 9 15.37 -8.06 -5.68
C THR A 9 14.10 -7.81 -4.86
N PRO A 10 13.94 -6.62 -4.24
CA PRO A 10 12.79 -6.33 -3.36
C PRO A 10 11.43 -6.52 -4.02
N ASP A 11 11.34 -6.30 -5.33
CA ASP A 11 10.14 -6.51 -6.14
C ASP A 11 9.83 -7.99 -6.45
N GLU A 12 10.79 -8.90 -6.26
CA GLU A 12 10.62 -10.36 -6.40
C GLU A 12 10.22 -11.04 -5.08
N VAL A 13 10.24 -10.34 -3.95
CA VAL A 13 9.87 -10.92 -2.65
C VAL A 13 8.36 -11.01 -2.51
N GLU A 14 7.84 -12.22 -2.28
CA GLU A 14 6.41 -12.48 -2.13
C GLU A 14 5.81 -11.68 -0.96
N GLN A 15 4.68 -11.02 -1.21
CA GLN A 15 3.95 -10.25 -0.20
C GLN A 15 3.42 -11.15 0.92
N GLY A 16 3.41 -10.63 2.15
CA GLY A 16 2.95 -11.36 3.33
C GLY A 16 4.00 -12.23 4.00
N THR A 17 5.18 -12.43 3.37
CA THR A 17 6.30 -13.19 3.95
C THR A 17 7.05 -12.37 5.01
N PRO A 18 7.81 -13.02 5.93
CA PRO A 18 8.68 -12.31 6.87
C PRO A 18 9.71 -11.42 6.18
N GLU A 19 10.24 -11.85 5.04
CA GLU A 19 11.20 -11.10 4.22
C GLU A 19 10.57 -9.82 3.67
N TRP A 20 9.35 -9.90 3.16
CA TRP A 20 8.61 -8.73 2.70
C TRP A 20 8.28 -7.74 3.84
N LEU A 21 7.92 -8.24 5.03
CA LEU A 21 7.73 -7.39 6.21
C LEU A 21 9.03 -6.68 6.58
N GLN A 22 10.18 -7.38 6.51
CA GLN A 22 11.49 -6.81 6.78
C GLN A 22 11.89 -5.72 5.78
N LEU A 23 11.60 -5.89 4.48
CA LEU A 23 11.83 -4.88 3.44
C LEU A 23 11.09 -3.57 3.71
N ARG A 24 9.93 -3.64 4.37
CA ARG A 24 9.06 -2.50 4.70
C ARG A 24 9.37 -1.89 6.06
N CYS A 25 10.17 -2.56 6.88
CA CYS A 25 10.49 -2.17 8.24
C CYS A 25 11.10 -0.75 8.29
N GLY A 26 10.49 0.15 9.04
CA GLY A 26 10.94 1.54 9.19
C GLY A 26 10.73 2.44 7.97
N LYS A 27 10.00 1.99 6.96
CA LYS A 27 9.68 2.73 5.73
C LYS A 27 8.23 3.23 5.73
N VAL A 28 7.99 4.38 5.09
CA VAL A 28 6.63 4.84 4.79
C VAL A 28 6.07 4.01 3.64
N THR A 29 4.91 3.36 3.86
CA THR A 29 4.28 2.48 2.88
C THR A 29 2.97 3.07 2.35
N ALA A 30 2.60 2.77 1.10
CA ALA A 30 1.40 3.30 0.44
C ALA A 30 0.13 3.19 1.28
N SER A 31 -0.10 2.05 1.94
CA SER A 31 -1.28 1.81 2.77
C SER A 31 -1.36 2.72 4.01
N ARG A 32 -0.26 3.41 4.37
CA ARG A 32 -0.15 4.28 5.54
C ARG A 32 0.09 5.76 5.20
N VAL A 33 0.26 6.11 3.91
CA VAL A 33 0.46 7.51 3.51
C VAL A 33 -0.74 8.39 3.91
N ALA A 34 -1.96 7.85 3.91
CA ALA A 34 -3.13 8.56 4.40
C ALA A 34 -2.98 9.04 5.87
N ASP A 35 -2.31 8.24 6.73
CA ASP A 35 -2.00 8.65 8.10
C ASP A 35 -0.99 9.81 8.15
N VAL A 36 0.00 9.80 7.25
CA VAL A 36 1.01 10.87 7.16
C VAL A 36 0.37 12.22 6.85
N VAL A 37 -0.62 12.25 5.96
CA VAL A 37 -1.28 13.49 5.49
C VAL A 37 -2.54 13.84 6.27
N ALA A 38 -2.98 12.97 7.22
CA ALA A 38 -4.22 13.18 7.96
C ALA A 38 -4.22 14.51 8.74
N ARG A 39 -5.22 15.34 8.50
CA ARG A 39 -5.42 16.64 9.15
C ARG A 39 -6.73 16.67 9.94
N THR A 40 -6.72 17.40 11.02
CA THR A 40 -7.90 17.81 11.78
C THR A 40 -8.05 19.31 11.73
N LYS A 41 -9.13 19.84 12.28
CA LYS A 41 -9.33 21.30 12.36
C LYS A 41 -8.24 22.00 13.19
N THR A 42 -7.58 21.28 14.09
CA THR A 42 -6.61 21.84 15.05
C THR A 42 -5.16 21.41 14.78
N GLY A 43 -4.90 20.65 13.71
CA GLY A 43 -3.54 20.20 13.38
C GLY A 43 -3.48 18.82 12.73
N TRP A 44 -2.46 18.06 13.04
CA TRP A 44 -2.30 16.70 12.51
C TRP A 44 -3.25 15.70 13.18
N GLY A 45 -3.72 14.73 12.40
CA GLY A 45 -4.55 13.62 12.91
C GLY A 45 -3.76 12.66 13.82
N ALA A 46 -4.48 11.98 14.73
CA ALA A 46 -3.87 11.02 15.65
C ALA A 46 -3.15 9.86 14.95
N GLY A 47 -3.63 9.42 13.77
CA GLY A 47 -2.98 8.39 12.96
C GLY A 47 -1.53 8.71 12.63
N ARG A 48 -1.23 9.99 12.34
CA ARG A 48 0.13 10.43 12.03
C ARG A 48 1.11 10.22 13.19
N SER A 49 0.72 10.58 14.41
CA SER A 49 1.59 10.39 15.58
C SER A 49 1.75 8.92 15.95
N THR A 50 0.69 8.11 15.83
CA THR A 50 0.77 6.66 16.03
C THR A 50 1.71 6.01 15.02
N TYR A 51 1.58 6.37 13.74
CA TYR A 51 2.45 5.84 12.69
C TYR A 51 3.91 6.29 12.87
N MET A 52 4.13 7.54 13.26
CA MET A 52 5.46 8.05 13.64
C MET A 52 6.09 7.19 14.74
N GLY A 53 5.35 6.92 15.82
CA GLY A 53 5.83 6.08 16.93
C GLY A 53 6.17 4.65 16.50
N GLN A 54 5.35 4.05 15.61
CA GLN A 54 5.61 2.74 15.04
C GLN A 54 6.95 2.74 14.27
N LEU A 55 7.14 3.67 13.34
CA LEU A 55 8.36 3.73 12.53
C LEU A 55 9.62 4.04 13.35
N ILE A 56 9.51 4.86 14.41
CA ILE A 56 10.61 5.06 15.37
C ILE A 56 11.00 3.72 16.00
N ALA A 57 10.03 2.96 16.50
CA ALA A 57 10.29 1.67 17.12
C ALA A 57 10.92 0.68 16.13
N GLU A 58 10.40 0.60 14.91
CA GLU A 58 10.96 -0.25 13.85
C GLU A 58 12.41 0.12 13.51
N ARG A 59 12.73 1.42 13.40
CA ARG A 59 14.09 1.89 13.10
C ARG A 59 15.08 1.66 14.24
N LEU A 60 14.63 1.75 15.48
CA LEU A 60 15.47 1.50 16.65
C LEU A 60 15.71 0.02 16.89
N THR A 61 14.73 -0.83 16.60
CA THR A 61 14.80 -2.28 16.85
C THR A 61 15.28 -3.10 15.65
N GLY A 62 15.17 -2.53 14.43
CA GLY A 62 15.39 -3.26 13.18
C GLY A 62 14.36 -4.36 12.92
N LYS A 63 13.22 -4.34 13.62
CA LYS A 63 12.17 -5.37 13.52
C LYS A 63 10.83 -4.75 13.15
N PRO A 64 10.09 -5.37 12.21
CA PRO A 64 8.72 -4.97 11.94
C PRO A 64 7.86 -5.04 13.20
N MET A 65 7.03 -4.03 13.41
CA MET A 65 6.04 -4.06 14.49
C MET A 65 4.94 -5.06 14.15
N GLU A 66 4.57 -5.88 15.13
CA GLU A 66 3.41 -6.74 15.00
C GLU A 66 2.15 -5.88 14.83
N THR A 67 1.41 -6.13 13.77
CA THR A 67 0.12 -5.49 13.54
C THR A 67 -1.01 -6.47 13.83
N PHE A 68 -2.04 -5.98 14.50
CA PHE A 68 -3.24 -6.77 14.74
C PHE A 68 -3.89 -7.12 13.39
N LYS A 69 -4.08 -8.41 13.14
CA LYS A 69 -4.84 -8.89 11.98
C LYS A 69 -6.30 -9.02 12.37
N SER A 70 -7.17 -8.25 11.74
CA SER A 70 -8.61 -8.39 11.91
C SER A 70 -9.16 -9.50 11.00
N ALA A 71 -10.31 -10.05 11.35
CA ALA A 71 -11.02 -11.03 10.50
C ALA A 71 -11.29 -10.48 9.07
N ALA A 72 -11.49 -9.16 8.94
CA ALA A 72 -11.65 -8.51 7.63
C ALA A 72 -10.35 -8.49 6.82
N MET A 73 -9.20 -8.37 7.47
CA MET A 73 -7.89 -8.45 6.79
C MET A 73 -7.60 -9.89 6.35
N GLU A 74 -7.89 -10.87 7.20
CA GLU A 74 -7.76 -12.29 6.85
C GLU A 74 -8.68 -12.68 5.68
N TRP A 75 -9.93 -12.22 5.72
CA TRP A 75 -10.86 -12.36 4.61
C TRP A 75 -10.30 -11.78 3.31
N GLY A 76 -9.75 -10.57 3.36
CA GLY A 76 -9.11 -9.91 2.21
C GLY A 76 -8.00 -10.76 1.62
N THR A 77 -7.07 -11.22 2.46
CA THR A 77 -5.94 -12.07 2.02
C THR A 77 -6.40 -13.39 1.39
N VAL A 78 -7.43 -14.04 1.96
CA VAL A 78 -7.96 -15.32 1.43
C VAL A 78 -8.59 -15.17 0.04
N HIS A 79 -9.27 -14.05 -0.22
CA HIS A 79 -10.01 -13.86 -1.47
C HIS A 79 -9.27 -13.02 -2.53
N GLU A 80 -8.09 -12.51 -2.23
CA GLU A 80 -7.35 -11.66 -3.16
C GLU A 80 -6.95 -12.38 -4.44
N ALA A 81 -6.47 -13.63 -4.34
CA ALA A 81 -6.12 -14.43 -5.50
C ALA A 81 -7.32 -14.68 -6.42
N GLU A 82 -8.49 -15.05 -5.85
CA GLU A 82 -9.74 -15.24 -6.59
C GLU A 82 -10.18 -13.94 -7.27
N ALA A 83 -10.07 -12.81 -6.59
CA ALA A 83 -10.40 -11.48 -7.13
C ALA A 83 -9.47 -11.10 -8.30
N ARG A 84 -8.17 -11.42 -8.20
CA ARG A 84 -7.17 -11.19 -9.25
C ARG A 84 -7.47 -12.02 -10.49
N GLU A 85 -7.85 -13.29 -10.32
CA GLU A 85 -8.29 -14.15 -11.43
C GLU A 85 -9.57 -13.61 -12.08
N ALA A 86 -10.55 -13.20 -11.30
CA ALA A 86 -11.79 -12.61 -11.79
C ALA A 86 -11.52 -11.31 -12.58
N TYR A 87 -10.64 -10.46 -12.10
CA TYR A 87 -10.20 -9.25 -12.80
C TYR A 87 -9.51 -9.59 -14.13
N ALA A 88 -8.53 -10.52 -14.10
CA ALA A 88 -7.81 -10.92 -15.31
C ALA A 88 -8.77 -11.51 -16.37
N LYS A 89 -9.73 -12.34 -15.97
CA LYS A 89 -10.76 -12.88 -16.86
C LYS A 89 -11.67 -11.80 -17.45
N HIS A 90 -12.06 -10.81 -16.62
CA HIS A 90 -12.94 -9.72 -17.03
C HIS A 90 -12.27 -8.75 -18.02
N THR A 91 -11.01 -8.41 -17.78
CA THR A 91 -10.28 -7.41 -18.57
C THR A 91 -9.48 -8.00 -19.72
N GLY A 92 -9.11 -9.27 -19.64
CA GLY A 92 -8.19 -9.93 -20.56
C GLY A 92 -6.71 -9.58 -20.31
N PHE A 93 -6.41 -8.84 -19.24
CA PHE A 93 -5.04 -8.48 -18.87
C PHE A 93 -4.40 -9.52 -17.95
N ASN A 94 -3.11 -9.77 -18.17
CA ASN A 94 -2.30 -10.46 -17.18
C ASN A 94 -1.96 -9.51 -16.03
N VAL A 95 -1.95 -10.04 -14.82
CA VAL A 95 -1.53 -9.34 -13.60
C VAL A 95 -0.24 -9.95 -13.11
N ASP A 96 0.83 -9.18 -13.15
CA ASP A 96 2.14 -9.58 -12.65
C ASP A 96 2.24 -9.20 -11.18
N GLU A 97 2.35 -10.19 -10.30
CA GLU A 97 2.55 -9.95 -8.86
C GLU A 97 3.92 -9.32 -8.62
N VAL A 98 3.98 -8.38 -7.68
CA VAL A 98 5.20 -7.66 -7.33
C VAL A 98 5.30 -7.52 -5.82
N GLY A 99 6.52 -7.56 -5.29
CA GLY A 99 6.78 -7.40 -3.87
C GLY A 99 6.71 -5.94 -3.40
N PHE A 100 7.82 -5.43 -2.88
CA PHE A 100 7.92 -4.06 -2.43
C PHE A 100 8.72 -3.21 -3.42
N VAL A 101 8.11 -2.17 -3.95
CA VAL A 101 8.71 -1.21 -4.87
C VAL A 101 9.08 0.05 -4.09
N ASP A 102 10.37 0.35 -3.99
CA ASP A 102 10.83 1.59 -3.37
C ASP A 102 10.42 2.82 -4.20
N HIS A 103 10.13 3.94 -3.53
CA HIS A 103 9.88 5.20 -4.23
C HIS A 103 11.17 5.66 -4.93
N PRO A 104 11.10 6.05 -6.22
CA PRO A 104 12.30 6.32 -7.03
C PRO A 104 13.15 7.51 -6.54
N GLU A 105 12.56 8.44 -5.80
CA GLU A 105 13.21 9.69 -5.39
C GLU A 105 13.22 9.89 -3.87
N ILE A 106 12.36 9.21 -3.11
CA ILE A 106 12.22 9.39 -1.67
C ILE A 106 12.65 8.11 -0.96
N ALA A 107 13.88 8.09 -0.47
CA ALA A 107 14.41 6.96 0.30
C ALA A 107 13.53 6.66 1.53
N ASN A 108 13.53 5.40 1.96
CA ASN A 108 12.73 4.91 3.09
C ASN A 108 11.20 5.08 2.88
N SER A 109 10.75 5.00 1.64
CA SER A 109 9.33 4.93 1.30
C SER A 109 9.09 4.04 0.10
N GLY A 110 7.88 3.52 -0.05
CA GLY A 110 7.55 2.64 -1.17
C GLY A 110 6.12 2.11 -1.12
N ALA A 111 5.85 1.14 -1.97
CA ALA A 111 4.54 0.56 -2.16
C ALA A 111 4.62 -0.94 -2.48
N SER A 112 3.54 -1.65 -2.18
CA SER A 112 3.29 -3.01 -2.66
C SER A 112 1.90 -3.01 -3.30
N PRO A 113 1.78 -2.74 -4.60
CA PRO A 113 0.51 -2.91 -5.31
C PRO A 113 0.14 -4.39 -5.41
N ASP A 114 -1.14 -4.70 -5.52
CA ASP A 114 -1.62 -6.08 -5.61
C ASP A 114 -1.32 -6.73 -6.97
N GLY A 115 -0.84 -5.92 -7.93
CA GLY A 115 -0.25 -6.40 -9.17
C GLY A 115 0.02 -5.28 -10.18
N LEU A 116 0.86 -5.60 -11.14
CA LEU A 116 1.20 -4.74 -12.27
C LEU A 116 0.43 -5.21 -13.51
N VAL A 117 -0.08 -4.28 -14.31
CA VAL A 117 -0.89 -4.55 -15.50
C VAL A 117 -0.26 -3.88 -16.71
N GLY A 118 0.26 -4.70 -17.62
CA GLY A 118 0.98 -4.20 -18.79
C GLY A 118 2.09 -3.23 -18.40
N LYS A 119 2.36 -2.23 -19.24
CA LYS A 119 3.47 -1.27 -19.02
C LYS A 119 3.06 -0.04 -18.19
N LYS A 120 1.76 0.28 -18.13
CA LYS A 120 1.28 1.58 -17.61
C LYS A 120 0.30 1.45 -16.46
N GLY A 121 -0.25 0.27 -16.23
CA GLY A 121 -1.28 0.03 -15.23
C GLY A 121 -0.79 -0.72 -14.02
N LEU A 122 -1.47 -0.57 -12.91
CA LEU A 122 -1.44 -1.45 -11.74
C LEU A 122 -2.86 -1.74 -11.27
N VAL A 123 -3.01 -2.72 -10.41
CA VAL A 123 -4.29 -3.06 -9.80
C VAL A 123 -4.17 -2.95 -8.27
N GLU A 124 -5.20 -2.41 -7.65
CA GLU A 124 -5.41 -2.41 -6.20
C GLU A 124 -6.72 -3.14 -5.91
N ILE A 125 -6.65 -4.27 -5.21
CA ILE A 125 -7.75 -5.18 -4.95
C ILE A 125 -8.23 -5.03 -3.52
N LYS A 126 -9.55 -4.94 -3.36
CA LYS A 126 -10.20 -4.97 -2.06
C LYS A 126 -11.31 -6.01 -2.05
N CYS A 127 -11.28 -6.88 -1.04
CA CYS A 127 -12.35 -7.86 -0.77
C CYS A 127 -13.06 -7.45 0.52
N PRO A 128 -13.95 -6.43 0.48
CA PRO A 128 -14.62 -5.92 1.66
C PRO A 128 -15.74 -6.85 2.13
N ASN A 129 -16.43 -6.48 3.22
CA ASN A 129 -17.71 -7.07 3.54
C ASN A 129 -18.76 -6.70 2.47
N THR A 130 -19.82 -7.51 2.37
CA THR A 130 -20.85 -7.38 1.33
C THR A 130 -21.50 -6.00 1.31
N ILE A 131 -21.78 -5.40 2.48
CA ILE A 131 -22.41 -4.07 2.55
C ILE A 131 -21.50 -3.02 1.90
N THR A 132 -20.23 -3.00 2.24
CA THR A 132 -19.26 -2.07 1.66
C THR A 132 -19.08 -2.29 0.16
N HIS A 133 -19.10 -3.54 -0.31
CA HIS A 133 -19.03 -3.83 -1.75
C HIS A 133 -20.27 -3.32 -2.49
N VAL A 134 -21.46 -3.57 -1.97
CA VAL A 134 -22.71 -3.06 -2.54
C VAL A 134 -22.74 -1.53 -2.57
N GLU A 135 -22.32 -0.87 -1.48
CA GLU A 135 -22.18 0.60 -1.44
C GLU A 135 -21.21 1.12 -2.50
N THR A 136 -20.08 0.41 -2.72
CA THR A 136 -19.10 0.76 -3.75
C THR A 136 -19.72 0.73 -5.14
N ILE A 137 -20.51 -0.30 -5.46
CA ILE A 137 -21.21 -0.42 -6.73
C ILE A 137 -22.28 0.68 -6.89
N LEU A 138 -23.11 0.89 -5.87
CA LEU A 138 -24.25 1.83 -5.93
C LEU A 138 -23.81 3.29 -6.08
N THR A 139 -22.72 3.65 -5.45
CA THR A 139 -22.23 5.05 -5.46
C THR A 139 -21.29 5.33 -6.62
N ASP A 140 -20.89 4.31 -7.40
CA ASP A 140 -19.72 4.39 -8.29
C ASP A 140 -18.52 5.06 -7.60
N GLY A 141 -18.49 4.91 -6.26
CA GLY A 141 -17.62 5.64 -5.34
C GLY A 141 -16.15 5.23 -5.46
N GLY A 142 -15.91 4.10 -6.11
CA GLY A 142 -14.60 3.59 -6.44
C GLY A 142 -13.66 3.55 -5.24
N CYS A 143 -12.52 4.15 -5.41
CA CYS A 143 -11.42 4.03 -4.45
C CYS A 143 -11.59 4.83 -3.15
N GLY A 144 -12.47 5.83 -3.07
CA GLY A 144 -12.77 6.58 -1.84
C GLY A 144 -11.56 6.78 -0.91
N LYS A 145 -11.58 6.13 0.24
CA LYS A 145 -10.50 6.17 1.24
C LYS A 145 -9.16 5.59 0.76
N TYR A 146 -9.13 4.85 -0.34
CA TYR A 146 -7.92 4.25 -0.92
C TYR A 146 -7.24 5.16 -1.95
N TYR A 147 -7.83 6.31 -2.29
CA TYR A 147 -7.27 7.23 -3.30
C TYR A 147 -5.82 7.63 -3.00
N THR A 148 -5.53 8.02 -1.76
CA THR A 148 -4.16 8.37 -1.33
C THR A 148 -3.18 7.20 -1.48
N GLN A 149 -3.60 5.99 -1.12
CA GLN A 149 -2.79 4.77 -1.30
C GLN A 149 -2.48 4.53 -2.77
N ILE A 150 -3.51 4.59 -3.62
CA ILE A 150 -3.39 4.38 -5.08
C ILE A 150 -2.46 5.42 -5.71
N GLN A 151 -2.61 6.70 -5.38
CA GLN A 151 -1.74 7.74 -5.94
C GLN A 151 -0.29 7.56 -5.52
N TRP A 152 -0.04 7.10 -4.29
CA TRP A 152 1.31 6.78 -3.85
C TRP A 152 1.89 5.56 -4.55
N GLN A 153 1.10 4.51 -4.79
CA GLN A 153 1.53 3.34 -5.57
C GLN A 153 1.92 3.74 -7.01
N LEU A 154 1.10 4.58 -7.64
CA LEU A 154 1.39 5.10 -8.99
C LEU A 154 2.69 5.92 -9.02
N ALA A 155 2.94 6.76 -8.00
CA ALA A 155 4.19 7.50 -7.87
C ALA A 155 5.41 6.56 -7.72
N CYS A 156 5.32 5.56 -6.84
CA CYS A 156 6.39 4.59 -6.61
C CYS A 156 6.73 3.78 -7.86
N THR A 157 5.71 3.35 -8.60
CA THR A 157 5.87 2.47 -9.77
C THR A 157 6.06 3.21 -11.08
N LYS A 158 5.93 4.55 -11.10
CA LYS A 158 5.92 5.39 -12.32
C LYS A 158 4.88 4.94 -13.35
N ARG A 159 3.72 4.46 -12.86
CA ARG A 159 2.61 4.03 -13.71
C ARG A 159 1.56 5.12 -13.83
N GLU A 160 0.75 5.04 -14.89
CA GLU A 160 -0.17 6.12 -15.29
C GLU A 160 -1.59 5.91 -14.77
N VAL A 161 -1.99 4.65 -14.51
CA VAL A 161 -3.35 4.28 -14.11
C VAL A 161 -3.34 3.15 -13.11
N CYS A 162 -4.37 3.13 -12.24
CA CYS A 162 -4.67 2.02 -11.36
C CYS A 162 -6.10 1.55 -11.60
N ASP A 163 -6.30 0.26 -11.81
CA ASP A 163 -7.63 -0.32 -11.74
C ASP A 163 -7.91 -0.68 -10.27
N PHE A 164 -8.80 0.11 -9.64
CA PHE A 164 -9.34 -0.22 -8.35
C PHE A 164 -10.39 -1.31 -8.49
N VAL A 165 -10.19 -2.42 -7.80
CA VAL A 165 -11.07 -3.60 -7.83
C VAL A 165 -11.72 -3.76 -6.47
N SER A 166 -13.05 -3.91 -6.46
CA SER A 166 -13.79 -4.41 -5.31
C SER A 166 -14.43 -5.75 -5.66
N TYR A 167 -14.21 -6.76 -4.80
CA TYR A 167 -14.65 -8.12 -5.07
C TYR A 167 -15.35 -8.75 -3.87
N ASP A 168 -16.51 -9.39 -4.12
CA ASP A 168 -17.22 -10.19 -3.11
C ASP A 168 -17.82 -11.46 -3.73
N PRO A 169 -17.26 -12.66 -3.48
CA PRO A 169 -17.75 -13.92 -4.06
C PRO A 169 -19.13 -14.35 -3.57
N ARG A 170 -19.63 -13.74 -2.49
CA ARG A 170 -20.95 -14.08 -1.90
C ARG A 170 -22.12 -13.54 -2.71
N LEU A 171 -21.87 -12.54 -3.58
CA LEU A 171 -22.92 -11.97 -4.43
C LEU A 171 -23.16 -12.81 -5.71
N PRO A 172 -24.30 -12.58 -6.40
CA PRO A 172 -24.52 -13.14 -7.73
C PRO A 172 -23.35 -12.81 -8.67
N GLU A 173 -23.00 -13.72 -9.56
CA GLU A 173 -21.81 -13.65 -10.41
C GLU A 173 -21.62 -12.29 -11.10
N ALA A 174 -22.69 -11.74 -11.65
CA ALA A 174 -22.66 -10.43 -12.34
C ALA A 174 -22.36 -9.22 -11.42
N MET A 175 -22.40 -9.42 -10.10
CA MET A 175 -22.20 -8.36 -9.10
C MET A 175 -20.93 -8.59 -8.24
N ARG A 176 -20.19 -9.68 -8.47
CA ARG A 176 -19.00 -10.02 -7.66
C ARG A 176 -17.83 -9.08 -7.87
N LEU A 177 -17.69 -8.56 -9.07
CA LEU A 177 -16.55 -7.76 -9.48
C LEU A 177 -17.00 -6.35 -9.87
N TYR A 178 -16.37 -5.36 -9.24
CA TYR A 178 -16.46 -3.96 -9.63
C TYR A 178 -15.05 -3.47 -9.94
N VAL A 179 -14.88 -2.78 -11.07
CA VAL A 179 -13.60 -2.25 -11.52
C VAL A 179 -13.77 -0.77 -11.87
N LYS A 180 -12.87 0.07 -11.38
CA LYS A 180 -12.81 1.49 -11.72
C LYS A 180 -11.38 1.94 -11.96
N THR A 181 -11.13 2.45 -13.15
CA THR A 181 -9.81 2.99 -13.51
C THR A 181 -9.62 4.38 -12.89
N ILE A 182 -8.52 4.55 -12.16
CA ILE A 182 -8.11 5.77 -11.47
C ILE A 182 -6.84 6.28 -12.15
N PRO A 183 -6.87 7.45 -12.78
CA PRO A 183 -5.68 8.04 -13.40
C PRO A 183 -4.70 8.58 -12.34
N PHE A 184 -3.43 8.68 -12.72
CA PHE A 184 -2.42 9.34 -11.90
C PHE A 184 -2.68 10.85 -11.81
N ASP A 185 -2.79 11.35 -10.60
CA ASP A 185 -2.91 12.78 -10.29
C ASP A 185 -1.55 13.35 -9.90
N TYR A 186 -0.84 13.90 -10.86
CA TYR A 186 0.49 14.49 -10.66
C TYR A 186 0.50 15.60 -9.60
N GLY A 187 -0.55 16.41 -9.52
CA GLY A 187 -0.64 17.51 -8.56
C GLY A 187 -0.73 16.96 -7.13
N TYR A 188 -1.63 16.03 -6.91
CA TYR A 188 -1.81 15.38 -5.63
C TYR A 188 -0.61 14.52 -5.22
N ALA A 189 -0.02 13.78 -6.16
CA ALA A 189 1.18 12.98 -5.90
C ALA A 189 2.35 13.84 -5.42
N LYS A 190 2.59 15.01 -6.04
CA LYS A 190 3.62 15.97 -5.57
C LYS A 190 3.35 16.51 -4.17
N GLU A 191 2.09 16.73 -3.83
CA GLU A 191 1.72 17.12 -2.47
C GLU A 191 2.02 15.99 -1.48
N LEU A 192 1.69 14.74 -1.81
CA LEU A 192 2.03 13.57 -1.01
C LEU A 192 3.55 13.42 -0.81
N GLU A 193 4.32 13.54 -1.90
CA GLU A 193 5.79 13.48 -1.87
C GLU A 193 6.38 14.50 -0.90
N ARG A 194 5.89 15.74 -0.93
CA ARG A 194 6.31 16.78 0.02
C ARG A 194 6.01 16.39 1.46
N TYR A 195 4.78 15.95 1.76
CA TYR A 195 4.40 15.55 3.12
C TYR A 195 5.16 14.33 3.62
N VAL A 196 5.42 13.35 2.77
CA VAL A 196 6.19 12.16 3.14
C VAL A 196 7.65 12.55 3.41
N THR A 197 8.24 13.43 2.61
CA THR A 197 9.59 13.95 2.84
C THR A 197 9.70 14.70 4.16
N GLU A 198 8.76 15.59 4.48
CA GLU A 198 8.69 16.30 5.76
C GLU A 198 8.52 15.33 6.94
N PHE A 199 7.69 14.31 6.78
CA PHE A 199 7.46 13.28 7.79
C PHE A 199 8.72 12.43 8.05
N LEU A 200 9.42 12.03 7.01
CA LEU A 200 10.66 11.25 7.13
C LEU A 200 11.78 12.07 7.79
N ALA A 201 11.90 13.34 7.45
CA ALA A 201 12.86 14.23 8.11
C ALA A 201 12.57 14.38 9.63
N GLU A 202 11.28 14.51 10.00
CA GLU A 202 10.87 14.53 11.41
C GLU A 202 11.18 13.19 12.11
N LEU A 203 10.94 12.07 11.42
CA LEU A 203 11.24 10.73 11.92
C LEU A 203 12.73 10.56 12.20
N ASP A 204 13.60 10.96 11.25
CA ASP A 204 15.06 10.87 11.37
C ASP A 204 15.57 11.71 12.54
N ALA A 205 15.05 12.92 12.69
CA ALA A 205 15.40 13.80 13.81
C ALA A 205 15.03 13.19 15.16
N LYS A 206 13.83 12.56 15.28
CA LYS A 206 13.38 11.90 16.52
C LYS A 206 14.22 10.67 16.85
N VAL A 207 14.51 9.82 15.86
CA VAL A 207 15.38 8.64 16.04
C VAL A 207 16.77 9.07 16.52
N SER A 208 17.38 10.04 15.84
CA SER A 208 18.69 10.57 16.20
C SER A 208 18.71 11.17 17.61
N ALA A 209 17.68 11.93 17.99
CA ALA A 209 17.57 12.52 19.34
C ALA A 209 17.50 11.44 20.43
N LEU A 210 16.76 10.34 20.19
CA LEU A 210 16.69 9.21 21.11
C LEU A 210 18.03 8.48 21.22
N GLN A 211 18.68 8.20 20.10
CA GLN A 211 19.99 7.55 20.07
C GLN A 211 21.03 8.39 20.82
N ASN A 212 21.11 9.69 20.56
CA ASN A 212 22.05 10.59 21.23
C ASN A 212 21.81 10.70 22.74
N LYS A 213 20.54 10.66 23.18
CA LYS A 213 20.19 10.74 24.60
C LYS A 213 20.66 9.53 25.41
N TYR A 214 20.78 8.38 24.77
CA TYR A 214 21.11 7.09 25.41
C TYR A 214 22.43 6.49 24.89
N ALA A 215 23.22 7.23 24.11
CA ALA A 215 24.53 6.82 23.60
C ALA A 215 25.66 6.98 24.65
N ALA A 216 25.32 7.09 25.94
CA ALA A 216 26.30 7.25 27.03
C ALA A 216 26.83 5.91 27.54
#